data_50e0a019f64ea8228be13a99ccde017a
#
_entry.id   50e0a019f64ea8228be13a99ccde017a
#
_cell.length_a   1.000
_cell.length_b   1.000
_cell.length_c   1.000
_cell.angle_alpha   90.00
_cell.angle_beta   90.00
_cell.angle_gamma   90.00
#
_symmetry.space_group_name_H-M   'P 1'
#
loop_
_entity.id
_entity.type
_entity.pdbx_description
1 polymer ?
#
loop_
_entity_poly.entity_id
_entity_poly.type
_entity_poly.pdbx_seq_one_letter_code
_entity_poly.pdbx_strand_id
1 'polypeptide(L)'
;VHLFGQPANMEAIMALAKKHNLFVIEDNAQAIGADYTFADGHKQKVGTIGHVGATSFFPSKNLGCYGDGGAIFTNDDDLAYTLRGIVNHGMYVRYHHDVVGVNSRLDSLQAAVLRAKLPHLNDYNARRREAARKYTEALKGNPHIITPIIAKGNDHVFHQYTLRITNGKRDELAKVFGENGVPFGIYYPIPLHAQKAYTRNSYNEADFGVTNKLVQEVISLPMHTELDDEQIAFITELIKKTV
;
A
#
# COMPACT_ATOMS: atom_id res chain seq x y z
N VAL A 1 -1.90 6.98 -5.51
CA VAL A 1 -1.51 5.74 -4.79
C VAL A 1 -1.58 6.00 -3.30
N HIS A 2 -2.26 5.11 -2.57
CA HIS A 2 -2.30 5.09 -1.10
C HIS A 2 -1.18 4.19 -0.58
N LEU A 3 0.06 4.69 -0.68
CA LEU A 3 1.26 3.88 -0.48
C LEU A 3 1.38 3.40 0.98
N PHE A 4 1.75 2.14 1.16
CA PHE A 4 1.97 1.45 2.44
C PHE A 4 0.76 1.41 3.38
N GLY A 5 -0.41 1.86 2.91
CA GLY A 5 -1.64 1.90 3.70
C GLY A 5 -2.01 3.28 4.24
N GLN A 6 -1.31 4.34 3.81
CA GLN A 6 -1.66 5.72 4.13
C GLN A 6 -2.40 6.38 2.97
N PRO A 7 -3.59 6.98 3.22
CA PRO A 7 -4.28 7.79 2.23
C PRO A 7 -3.41 8.90 1.65
N ALA A 8 -3.46 9.08 0.33
CA ALA A 8 -2.92 10.29 -0.31
C ALA A 8 -3.79 11.50 0.06
N ASN A 9 -3.29 12.72 -0.16
CA ASN A 9 -4.08 13.93 0.07
C ASN A 9 -5.18 14.08 -0.99
N MET A 10 -6.28 13.35 -0.77
CA MET A 10 -7.36 13.23 -1.73
C MET A 10 -8.10 14.56 -1.96
N GLU A 11 -8.22 15.39 -0.94
CA GLU A 11 -8.85 16.71 -1.06
C GLU A 11 -8.11 17.60 -2.05
N ALA A 12 -6.78 17.68 -1.93
CA ALA A 12 -5.96 18.44 -2.88
C ALA A 12 -5.95 17.82 -4.29
N ILE A 13 -5.90 16.48 -4.38
CA ILE A 13 -5.93 15.76 -5.67
C ILE A 13 -7.25 16.01 -6.37
N MET A 14 -8.38 15.86 -5.69
CA MET A 14 -9.71 16.07 -6.27
C MET A 14 -9.95 17.54 -6.66
N ALA A 15 -9.43 18.50 -5.90
CA ALA A 15 -9.47 19.91 -6.26
C ALA A 15 -8.72 20.21 -7.57
N LEU A 16 -7.51 19.63 -7.73
CA LEU A 16 -6.73 19.74 -8.97
C LEU A 16 -7.42 19.03 -10.14
N ALA A 17 -7.96 17.85 -9.92
CA ALA A 17 -8.69 17.08 -10.93
C ALA A 17 -9.89 17.87 -11.45
N LYS A 18 -10.67 18.44 -10.55
CA LYS A 18 -11.81 19.31 -10.91
C LYS A 18 -11.36 20.54 -11.71
N LYS A 19 -10.30 21.22 -11.25
CA LYS A 19 -9.76 22.42 -11.91
C LYS A 19 -9.32 22.15 -13.36
N HIS A 20 -8.73 20.99 -13.61
CA HIS A 20 -8.13 20.63 -14.89
C HIS A 20 -8.94 19.62 -15.70
N ASN A 21 -10.17 19.28 -15.27
CA ASN A 21 -11.03 18.27 -15.87
C ASN A 21 -10.32 16.92 -16.07
N LEU A 22 -9.67 16.43 -15.00
CA LEU A 22 -8.89 15.19 -15.01
C LEU A 22 -9.68 14.03 -14.40
N PHE A 23 -9.42 12.84 -14.89
CA PHE A 23 -9.93 11.61 -14.31
C PHE A 23 -9.01 11.15 -13.18
N VAL A 24 -9.58 10.66 -12.08
CA VAL A 24 -8.82 10.19 -10.93
C VAL A 24 -9.04 8.69 -10.74
N ILE A 25 -7.95 7.94 -10.81
CA ILE A 25 -7.90 6.52 -10.47
C ILE A 25 -7.12 6.38 -9.16
N GLU A 26 -7.75 5.84 -8.14
CA GLU A 26 -7.08 5.53 -6.87
C GLU A 26 -6.45 4.16 -6.92
N ASP A 27 -5.12 4.06 -6.76
CA ASP A 27 -4.46 2.80 -6.45
C ASP A 27 -4.56 2.55 -4.93
N ASN A 28 -5.54 1.72 -4.57
CA ASN A 28 -5.85 1.32 -3.20
C ASN A 28 -5.29 -0.07 -2.85
N ALA A 29 -4.34 -0.58 -3.64
CA ALA A 29 -3.80 -1.94 -3.47
C ALA A 29 -3.16 -2.20 -2.10
N GLN A 30 -2.80 -1.16 -1.35
CA GLN A 30 -2.17 -1.27 -0.04
C GLN A 30 -2.98 -0.63 1.10
N ALA A 31 -4.18 -0.08 0.83
CA ALA A 31 -4.88 0.74 1.82
C ALA A 31 -6.35 0.37 2.02
N ILE A 32 -6.73 -0.88 1.70
CA ILE A 32 -8.11 -1.33 1.90
C ILE A 32 -8.56 -1.15 3.36
N GLY A 33 -9.71 -0.49 3.53
CA GLY A 33 -10.28 -0.18 4.85
C GLY A 33 -9.78 1.10 5.49
N ALA A 34 -8.80 1.81 4.90
CA ALA A 34 -8.35 3.11 5.39
C ALA A 34 -9.41 4.20 5.15
N ASP A 35 -9.53 5.12 6.10
CA ASP A 35 -10.38 6.29 5.99
C ASP A 35 -9.54 7.55 5.69
N TYR A 36 -10.05 8.39 4.79
CA TYR A 36 -9.60 9.77 4.61
C TYR A 36 -10.60 10.70 5.31
N THR A 37 -10.10 11.58 6.17
CA THR A 37 -10.92 12.59 6.85
C THR A 37 -10.73 13.93 6.15
N PHE A 38 -11.79 14.46 5.58
CA PHE A 38 -11.82 15.76 4.90
C PHE A 38 -11.78 16.93 5.89
N ALA A 39 -11.51 18.13 5.39
CA ALA A 39 -11.39 19.33 6.22
C ALA A 39 -12.69 19.66 7.00
N ASP A 40 -13.86 19.31 6.47
CA ASP A 40 -15.17 19.44 7.12
C ASP A 40 -15.46 18.34 8.16
N GLY A 41 -14.56 17.37 8.30
CA GLY A 41 -14.65 16.28 9.28
C GLY A 41 -15.38 15.02 8.79
N HIS A 42 -15.97 15.01 7.59
CA HIS A 42 -16.54 13.77 7.07
C HIS A 42 -15.44 12.78 6.70
N LYS A 43 -15.77 11.48 6.73
CA LYS A 43 -14.84 10.41 6.41
C LYS A 43 -15.34 9.61 5.21
N GLN A 44 -14.39 9.19 4.37
CA GLN A 44 -14.69 8.32 3.25
C GLN A 44 -13.57 7.28 3.09
N LYS A 45 -13.95 6.05 2.71
CA LYS A 45 -12.98 4.99 2.42
C LYS A 45 -12.16 5.35 1.18
N VAL A 46 -10.83 5.26 1.29
CA VAL A 46 -9.98 5.42 0.11
C VAL A 46 -10.25 4.30 -0.89
N GLY A 47 -10.04 4.60 -2.17
CA GLY A 47 -10.50 3.76 -3.28
C GLY A 47 -11.93 4.03 -3.73
N THR A 48 -12.66 4.95 -3.03
CA THR A 48 -14.04 5.32 -3.37
C THR A 48 -14.24 6.84 -3.53
N ILE A 49 -13.16 7.62 -3.44
CA ILE A 49 -13.18 9.10 -3.48
C ILE A 49 -13.02 9.60 -4.92
N GLY A 50 -12.12 8.99 -5.68
CA GLY A 50 -11.93 9.26 -7.11
C GLY A 50 -13.04 8.68 -7.97
N HIS A 51 -12.86 8.74 -9.28
CA HIS A 51 -13.82 8.18 -10.23
C HIS A 51 -13.80 6.64 -10.23
N VAL A 52 -12.60 6.07 -10.05
CA VAL A 52 -12.36 4.63 -9.95
C VAL A 52 -11.31 4.38 -8.87
N GLY A 53 -11.50 3.31 -8.08
CA GLY A 53 -10.47 2.75 -7.22
C GLY A 53 -10.17 1.31 -7.60
N ALA A 54 -8.90 0.91 -7.49
CA ALA A 54 -8.47 -0.47 -7.68
C ALA A 54 -7.77 -0.98 -6.44
N THR A 55 -8.12 -2.19 -5.98
CA THR A 55 -7.48 -2.83 -4.84
C THR A 55 -6.92 -4.20 -5.21
N SER A 56 -5.98 -4.68 -4.41
CA SER A 56 -5.35 -5.98 -4.55
C SER A 56 -5.75 -6.89 -3.40
N PHE A 57 -6.03 -8.14 -3.74
CA PHE A 57 -6.24 -9.23 -2.78
C PHE A 57 -5.09 -10.23 -2.77
N PHE A 58 -3.91 -9.84 -3.29
CA PHE A 58 -2.72 -10.68 -3.19
C PHE A 58 -2.52 -11.18 -1.75
N PRO A 59 -2.04 -12.40 -1.49
CA PRO A 59 -2.06 -13.04 -0.17
C PRO A 59 -1.46 -12.22 0.98
N SER A 60 -0.45 -11.38 0.72
CA SER A 60 0.18 -10.54 1.75
C SER A 60 -0.58 -9.25 2.06
N LYS A 61 -1.66 -8.93 1.34
CA LYS A 61 -2.46 -7.71 1.58
C LYS A 61 -3.26 -7.80 2.89
N ASN A 62 -3.64 -6.64 3.43
CA ASN A 62 -4.44 -6.58 4.65
C ASN A 62 -5.75 -7.40 4.54
N LEU A 63 -6.33 -7.46 3.34
CA LEU A 63 -7.36 -8.40 2.96
C LEU A 63 -6.85 -9.23 1.78
N GLY A 64 -6.15 -10.32 2.07
CA GLY A 64 -5.57 -11.22 1.07
C GLY A 64 -6.38 -12.50 0.88
N CYS A 65 -6.54 -12.95 -0.37
CA CYS A 65 -6.99 -14.30 -0.70
C CYS A 65 -5.81 -15.29 -0.77
N TYR A 66 -5.99 -16.48 -1.32
CA TYR A 66 -4.96 -17.54 -1.39
C TYR A 66 -4.32 -17.66 -2.78
N GLY A 67 -4.35 -16.57 -3.53
CA GLY A 67 -3.77 -16.42 -4.86
C GLY A 67 -3.94 -14.98 -5.32
N ASP A 68 -3.80 -14.72 -6.63
CA ASP A 68 -4.04 -13.41 -7.18
C ASP A 68 -5.53 -13.05 -7.14
N GLY A 69 -5.81 -11.78 -6.89
CA GLY A 69 -7.15 -11.24 -6.88
C GLY A 69 -7.14 -9.72 -6.71
N GLY A 70 -8.25 -9.11 -7.04
CA GLY A 70 -8.46 -7.68 -6.90
C GLY A 70 -9.91 -7.31 -7.11
N ALA A 71 -10.22 -6.04 -6.90
CA ALA A 71 -11.52 -5.45 -7.19
C ALA A 71 -11.37 -4.02 -7.70
N ILE A 72 -12.36 -3.60 -8.46
CA ILE A 72 -12.51 -2.22 -8.92
C ILE A 72 -13.74 -1.63 -8.24
N PHE A 73 -13.62 -0.41 -7.75
CA PHE A 73 -14.69 0.34 -7.10
C PHE A 73 -15.03 1.59 -7.93
N THR A 74 -16.29 1.88 -8.09
CA THR A 74 -16.78 3.13 -8.66
C THR A 74 -18.18 3.43 -8.13
N ASN A 75 -18.54 4.71 -8.06
CA ASN A 75 -19.88 5.19 -7.75
C ASN A 75 -20.68 5.58 -9.02
N ASP A 76 -20.11 5.32 -10.20
CA ASP A 76 -20.71 5.58 -11.51
C ASP A 76 -21.22 4.26 -12.10
N ASP A 77 -22.54 4.14 -12.24
CA ASP A 77 -23.21 2.91 -12.71
C ASP A 77 -22.87 2.57 -14.16
N ASP A 78 -22.73 3.57 -15.04
CA ASP A 78 -22.37 3.36 -16.46
C ASP A 78 -20.93 2.87 -16.56
N LEU A 79 -20.04 3.44 -15.75
CA LEU A 79 -18.65 2.99 -15.67
C LEU A 79 -18.57 1.58 -15.08
N ALA A 80 -19.35 1.27 -14.03
CA ALA A 80 -19.42 -0.06 -13.44
C ALA A 80 -19.89 -1.10 -14.47
N TYR A 81 -20.90 -0.76 -15.28
CA TYR A 81 -21.38 -1.62 -16.37
C TYR A 81 -20.29 -1.86 -17.41
N THR A 82 -19.62 -0.80 -17.84
CA THR A 82 -18.52 -0.87 -18.82
C THR A 82 -17.36 -1.74 -18.31
N LEU A 83 -16.90 -1.49 -17.09
CA LEU A 83 -15.81 -2.25 -16.45
C LEU A 83 -16.16 -3.73 -16.30
N ARG A 84 -17.40 -4.07 -15.95
CA ARG A 84 -17.89 -5.45 -15.87
C ARG A 84 -17.82 -6.18 -17.20
N GLY A 85 -18.15 -5.51 -18.29
CA GLY A 85 -17.98 -6.05 -19.64
C GLY A 85 -16.53 -6.29 -20.00
N ILE A 86 -15.66 -5.31 -19.74
CA ILE A 86 -14.22 -5.38 -20.06
C ILE A 86 -13.56 -6.58 -19.35
N VAL A 87 -13.76 -6.77 -18.04
CA VAL A 87 -13.15 -7.87 -17.28
C VAL A 87 -13.71 -9.25 -17.65
N ASN A 88 -14.79 -9.30 -18.40
CA ASN A 88 -15.46 -10.51 -18.89
C ASN A 88 -15.42 -10.62 -20.42
N HIS A 89 -14.26 -10.50 -21.02
CA HIS A 89 -14.02 -10.64 -22.47
C HIS A 89 -14.74 -9.59 -23.33
N GLY A 90 -15.16 -8.46 -22.81
CA GLY A 90 -15.96 -7.45 -23.52
C GLY A 90 -17.42 -7.85 -23.74
N MET A 91 -17.93 -8.82 -22.95
CA MET A 91 -19.30 -9.33 -23.06
C MET A 91 -20.23 -8.67 -22.03
N TYR A 92 -21.34 -8.18 -22.51
CA TYR A 92 -22.50 -7.78 -21.70
C TYR A 92 -23.63 -8.84 -21.81
N VAL A 93 -23.73 -9.48 -22.94
CA VAL A 93 -24.59 -10.65 -23.20
C VAL A 93 -23.68 -11.81 -23.56
N ARG A 94 -24.00 -13.01 -23.07
CA ARG A 94 -23.20 -14.23 -23.28
C ARG A 94 -22.91 -14.44 -24.77
N TYR A 95 -21.62 -14.58 -25.13
CA TYR A 95 -21.09 -14.73 -26.50
C TYR A 95 -21.25 -13.52 -27.43
N HIS A 96 -21.72 -12.38 -26.93
CA HIS A 96 -21.74 -11.13 -27.67
C HIS A 96 -20.63 -10.23 -27.14
N HIS A 97 -19.62 -9.96 -27.97
CA HIS A 97 -18.42 -9.17 -27.61
C HIS A 97 -18.54 -7.78 -28.22
N ASP A 98 -19.08 -6.84 -27.45
CA ASP A 98 -19.32 -5.47 -27.93
C ASP A 98 -18.07 -4.60 -27.89
N VAL A 99 -17.10 -4.95 -27.04
CA VAL A 99 -15.81 -4.25 -26.90
C VAL A 99 -14.68 -5.27 -26.74
N VAL A 100 -13.44 -4.83 -26.95
CA VAL A 100 -12.27 -5.65 -26.61
C VAL A 100 -12.13 -5.70 -25.10
N GLY A 101 -12.07 -6.91 -24.55
CA GLY A 101 -11.95 -7.13 -23.12
C GLY A 101 -10.91 -8.19 -22.77
N VAL A 102 -10.80 -8.49 -21.48
CA VAL A 102 -9.85 -9.45 -20.91
C VAL A 102 -10.59 -10.48 -20.05
N ASN A 103 -9.96 -11.60 -19.77
CA ASN A 103 -10.39 -12.48 -18.70
C ASN A 103 -9.74 -12.04 -17.40
N SER A 104 -10.46 -11.25 -16.60
CA SER A 104 -9.99 -10.73 -15.31
C SER A 104 -11.09 -10.87 -14.25
N ARG A 105 -11.57 -12.09 -14.08
CA ARG A 105 -12.61 -12.43 -13.09
C ARG A 105 -11.95 -12.99 -11.84
N LEU A 106 -12.50 -12.65 -10.68
CA LEU A 106 -12.09 -13.27 -9.41
C LEU A 106 -12.67 -14.69 -9.33
N ASP A 107 -11.82 -15.67 -9.05
CA ASP A 107 -12.26 -17.06 -8.84
C ASP A 107 -13.18 -17.17 -7.63
N SER A 108 -14.22 -18.00 -7.73
CA SER A 108 -15.19 -18.22 -6.64
C SER A 108 -14.53 -18.75 -5.37
N LEU A 109 -13.46 -19.55 -5.49
CA LEU A 109 -12.67 -20.03 -4.36
C LEU A 109 -12.01 -18.85 -3.61
N GLN A 110 -11.39 -17.93 -4.34
CA GLN A 110 -10.78 -16.73 -3.75
C GLN A 110 -11.83 -15.82 -3.12
N ALA A 111 -12.99 -15.68 -3.77
CA ALA A 111 -14.12 -14.92 -3.23
C ALA A 111 -14.64 -15.52 -1.91
N ALA A 112 -14.66 -16.85 -1.78
CA ALA A 112 -15.06 -17.54 -0.54
C ALA A 112 -14.08 -17.26 0.60
N VAL A 113 -12.76 -17.27 0.32
CA VAL A 113 -11.72 -16.89 1.29
C VAL A 113 -11.90 -15.43 1.75
N LEU A 114 -12.09 -14.51 0.80
CA LEU A 114 -12.30 -13.09 1.10
C LEU A 114 -13.58 -12.87 1.92
N ARG A 115 -14.66 -13.58 1.59
CA ARG A 115 -15.92 -13.50 2.34
C ARG A 115 -15.74 -13.92 3.80
N ALA A 116 -14.89 -14.91 4.08
CA ALA A 116 -14.57 -15.33 5.45
C ALA A 116 -13.73 -14.29 6.20
N LYS A 117 -12.79 -13.62 5.51
CA LYS A 117 -11.86 -12.66 6.11
C LYS A 117 -12.41 -11.24 6.22
N LEU A 118 -13.26 -10.81 5.31
CA LEU A 118 -13.77 -9.43 5.23
C LEU A 118 -14.39 -8.92 6.53
N PRO A 119 -15.20 -9.70 7.28
CA PRO A 119 -15.75 -9.26 8.57
C PRO A 119 -14.68 -8.87 9.61
N HIS A 120 -13.46 -9.39 9.47
CA HIS A 120 -12.35 -9.17 10.40
C HIS A 120 -11.38 -8.06 9.94
N LEU A 121 -11.60 -7.44 8.77
CA LEU A 121 -10.66 -6.45 8.21
C LEU A 121 -10.38 -5.28 9.15
N ASN A 122 -11.40 -4.77 9.84
CA ASN A 122 -11.23 -3.66 10.79
C ASN A 122 -10.34 -4.06 11.97
N ASP A 123 -10.49 -5.28 12.48
CA ASP A 123 -9.67 -5.82 13.56
C ASP A 123 -8.22 -6.04 13.08
N TYR A 124 -8.05 -6.55 11.87
CA TYR A 124 -6.71 -6.69 11.26
C TYR A 124 -6.00 -5.33 11.16
N ASN A 125 -6.70 -4.31 10.67
CA ASN A 125 -6.14 -2.97 10.56
C ASN A 125 -5.88 -2.34 11.94
N ALA A 126 -6.73 -2.59 12.94
CA ALA A 126 -6.50 -2.13 14.32
C ALA A 126 -5.24 -2.77 14.94
N ARG A 127 -5.05 -4.09 14.80
CA ARG A 127 -3.87 -4.80 15.29
C ARG A 127 -2.58 -4.32 14.61
N ARG A 128 -2.62 -4.04 13.30
CA ARG A 128 -1.48 -3.45 12.55
C ARG A 128 -1.15 -2.04 13.06
N ARG A 129 -2.14 -1.21 13.36
CA ARG A 129 -1.92 0.12 13.97
C ARG A 129 -1.29 0.00 15.35
N GLU A 130 -1.73 -0.95 16.17
CA GLU A 130 -1.15 -1.17 17.49
C GLU A 130 0.31 -1.66 17.41
N ALA A 131 0.63 -2.60 16.53
CA ALA A 131 2.01 -3.02 16.28
C ALA A 131 2.88 -1.84 15.81
N ALA A 132 2.37 -1.01 14.89
CA ALA A 132 3.06 0.19 14.41
C ALA A 132 3.32 1.20 15.53
N ARG A 133 2.36 1.41 16.43
CA ARG A 133 2.51 2.26 17.61
C ARG A 133 3.64 1.76 18.51
N LYS A 134 3.68 0.44 18.79
CA LYS A 134 4.71 -0.17 19.61
C LYS A 134 6.10 -0.04 18.99
N TYR A 135 6.24 -0.27 17.68
CA TYR A 135 7.50 -0.02 16.96
C TYR A 135 7.93 1.45 17.08
N THR A 136 7.02 2.38 16.86
CA THR A 136 7.31 3.82 16.93
C THR A 136 7.81 4.22 18.32
N GLU A 137 7.13 3.78 19.38
CA GLU A 137 7.55 4.07 20.76
C GLU A 137 8.89 3.43 21.11
N ALA A 138 9.10 2.18 20.70
CA ALA A 138 10.35 1.45 20.99
C ALA A 138 11.56 2.08 20.28
N LEU A 139 11.39 2.68 19.11
CA LEU A 139 12.46 3.27 18.30
C LEU A 139 12.62 4.79 18.49
N LYS A 140 11.78 5.37 19.33
CA LYS A 140 11.80 6.82 19.61
C LYS A 140 13.14 7.28 20.20
N GLY A 141 13.61 8.43 19.75
CA GLY A 141 14.82 9.08 20.28
C GLY A 141 16.13 8.68 19.60
N ASN A 142 16.14 7.67 18.73
CA ASN A 142 17.33 7.39 17.91
C ASN A 142 17.41 8.39 16.75
N PRO A 143 18.46 9.25 16.64
CA PRO A 143 18.55 10.28 15.64
C PRO A 143 18.74 9.75 14.21
N HIS A 144 19.10 8.49 14.07
CA HIS A 144 19.37 7.85 12.78
C HIS A 144 18.18 7.04 12.23
N ILE A 145 17.09 6.96 13.00
CA ILE A 145 15.89 6.23 12.63
C ILE A 145 14.73 7.21 12.42
N ILE A 146 14.16 7.20 11.22
CA ILE A 146 12.93 7.94 10.95
C ILE A 146 11.80 6.92 10.80
N THR A 147 10.85 6.98 11.72
CA THR A 147 9.62 6.16 11.70
C THR A 147 8.58 6.75 10.77
N PRO A 148 7.59 5.96 10.28
CA PRO A 148 6.49 6.48 9.48
C PRO A 148 5.72 7.60 10.20
N ILE A 149 5.37 8.65 9.46
CA ILE A 149 4.53 9.74 9.93
C ILE A 149 3.10 9.51 9.45
N ILE A 150 2.13 9.59 10.36
CA ILE A 150 0.72 9.59 9.99
C ILE A 150 0.32 11.02 9.67
N ALA A 151 -0.06 11.29 8.42
CA ALA A 151 -0.52 12.61 8.00
C ALA A 151 -1.85 12.96 8.70
N LYS A 152 -2.02 14.24 9.04
CA LYS A 152 -3.23 14.72 9.72
C LYS A 152 -4.48 14.34 8.92
N GLY A 153 -5.48 13.83 9.61
CA GLY A 153 -6.74 13.39 9.01
C GLY A 153 -6.72 12.00 8.38
N ASN A 154 -5.59 11.31 8.37
CA ASN A 154 -5.49 9.98 7.75
C ASN A 154 -5.58 8.85 8.77
N ASP A 155 -6.21 7.75 8.35
CA ASP A 155 -6.22 6.48 9.07
C ASP A 155 -5.27 5.49 8.37
N HIS A 156 -4.02 5.46 8.80
CA HIS A 156 -3.01 4.57 8.22
C HIS A 156 -3.27 3.11 8.63
N VAL A 157 -3.40 2.19 7.67
CA VAL A 157 -3.68 0.76 7.93
C VAL A 157 -2.41 -0.12 7.92
N PHE A 158 -1.25 0.48 7.79
CA PHE A 158 0.07 -0.16 7.88
C PHE A 158 0.16 -1.50 7.13
N HIS A 159 -0.08 -1.46 5.83
CA HIS A 159 0.30 -2.59 4.97
C HIS A 159 1.80 -2.85 5.08
N GLN A 160 2.60 -1.79 5.16
CA GLN A 160 4.01 -1.84 5.51
C GLN A 160 4.32 -0.84 6.63
N TYR A 161 5.31 -1.18 7.46
CA TYR A 161 5.92 -0.27 8.42
C TYR A 161 7.36 -0.02 7.97
N THR A 162 7.58 1.05 7.24
CA THR A 162 8.84 1.35 6.57
C THR A 162 9.63 2.40 7.32
N LEU A 163 10.80 2.01 7.82
CA LEU A 163 11.79 2.92 8.44
C LEU A 163 12.69 3.54 7.38
N ARG A 164 13.31 4.66 7.75
CA ARG A 164 14.51 5.17 7.08
C ARG A 164 15.68 5.14 8.04
N ILE A 165 16.79 4.53 7.62
CA ILE A 165 18.04 4.45 8.35
C ILE A 165 19.02 5.43 7.71
N THR A 166 19.29 6.55 8.39
CA THR A 166 19.92 7.73 7.78
C THR A 166 21.46 7.79 7.92
N ASN A 167 22.05 6.88 8.68
CA ASN A 167 23.49 6.80 8.94
C ASN A 167 24.26 5.80 8.03
N GLY A 168 23.61 5.32 6.95
CA GLY A 168 24.22 4.38 6.01
C GLY A 168 24.23 2.91 6.46
N LYS A 169 23.66 2.58 7.62
CA LYS A 169 23.67 1.21 8.17
C LYS A 169 22.48 0.34 7.75
N ARG A 170 21.68 0.75 6.75
CA ARG A 170 20.52 -0.01 6.28
C ARG A 170 20.87 -1.43 5.86
N ASP A 171 21.96 -1.60 5.10
CA ASP A 171 22.39 -2.92 4.59
C ASP A 171 23.00 -3.78 5.68
N GLU A 172 23.70 -3.17 6.66
CA GLU A 172 24.15 -3.87 7.87
C GLU A 172 22.97 -4.40 8.68
N LEU A 173 21.93 -3.58 8.88
CA LEU A 173 20.70 -4.00 9.55
C LEU A 173 19.99 -5.13 8.78
N ALA A 174 19.90 -5.04 7.45
CA ALA A 174 19.33 -6.10 6.63
C ALA A 174 20.09 -7.43 6.81
N LYS A 175 21.43 -7.39 6.86
CA LYS A 175 22.25 -8.56 7.16
C LYS A 175 21.97 -9.13 8.54
N VAL A 176 21.94 -8.29 9.59
CA VAL A 176 21.63 -8.70 10.96
C VAL A 176 20.24 -9.35 11.04
N PHE A 177 19.25 -8.80 10.36
CA PHE A 177 17.91 -9.41 10.29
C PHE A 177 17.95 -10.80 9.66
N GLY A 178 18.65 -10.95 8.51
CA GLY A 178 18.83 -12.25 7.86
C GLY A 178 19.49 -13.30 8.75
N GLU A 179 20.55 -12.92 9.49
CA GLU A 179 21.28 -13.80 10.42
C GLU A 179 20.44 -14.22 11.63
N ASN A 180 19.45 -13.41 12.01
CA ASN A 180 18.57 -13.66 13.15
C ASN A 180 17.17 -14.17 12.74
N GLY A 181 16.94 -14.48 11.45
CA GLY A 181 15.68 -15.01 10.95
C GLY A 181 14.53 -14.00 11.00
N VAL A 182 14.81 -12.69 11.05
CA VAL A 182 13.80 -11.63 11.00
C VAL A 182 13.49 -11.31 9.55
N PRO A 183 12.25 -11.55 9.07
CA PRO A 183 11.86 -11.17 7.71
C PRO A 183 11.80 -9.64 7.58
N PHE A 184 12.23 -9.13 6.45
CA PHE A 184 12.18 -7.70 6.13
C PHE A 184 11.94 -7.48 4.64
N GLY A 185 11.62 -6.25 4.26
CA GLY A 185 11.48 -5.87 2.86
C GLY A 185 12.18 -4.54 2.57
N ILE A 186 12.72 -4.40 1.36
CA ILE A 186 13.23 -3.12 0.87
C ILE A 186 12.31 -2.68 -0.27
N TYR A 187 11.46 -1.70 0.02
CA TYR A 187 10.47 -1.22 -0.93
C TYR A 187 10.73 0.25 -1.29
N TYR A 188 11.44 0.51 -2.43
CA TYR A 188 11.94 -0.48 -3.38
C TYR A 188 13.44 -0.29 -3.60
N PRO A 189 14.21 -1.35 -3.92
CA PRO A 189 15.68 -1.26 -3.99
C PRO A 189 16.19 -0.51 -5.21
N ILE A 190 15.39 -0.43 -6.28
CA ILE A 190 15.72 0.25 -7.53
C ILE A 190 14.57 1.18 -7.90
N PRO A 191 14.82 2.48 -8.10
CA PRO A 191 13.78 3.42 -8.49
C PRO A 191 13.30 3.15 -9.92
N LEU A 192 12.05 3.51 -10.23
CA LEU A 192 11.44 3.20 -11.53
C LEU A 192 12.24 3.74 -12.72
N HIS A 193 12.75 4.99 -12.62
CA HIS A 193 13.54 5.61 -13.69
C HIS A 193 14.86 4.87 -13.96
N ALA A 194 15.41 4.14 -12.98
CA ALA A 194 16.62 3.33 -13.12
C ALA A 194 16.36 1.86 -13.51
N GLN A 195 15.10 1.43 -13.58
CA GLN A 195 14.75 0.09 -14.04
C GLN A 195 15.05 -0.08 -15.53
N LYS A 196 15.64 -1.20 -15.92
CA LYS A 196 16.00 -1.50 -17.32
C LYS A 196 14.81 -1.34 -18.29
N ALA A 197 13.60 -1.66 -17.84
CA ALA A 197 12.37 -1.54 -18.64
C ALA A 197 12.00 -0.07 -18.97
N TYR A 198 12.48 0.89 -18.18
CA TYR A 198 12.17 2.31 -18.31
C TYR A 198 13.40 3.18 -18.62
N THR A 199 14.59 2.59 -18.81
CA THR A 199 15.78 3.32 -19.27
C THR A 199 15.55 3.82 -20.69
N ARG A 200 15.03 5.03 -20.79
CA ARG A 200 15.03 5.83 -22.01
C ARG A 200 15.93 7.03 -21.76
N ASN A 201 16.63 7.50 -22.78
CA ASN A 201 17.63 8.59 -22.71
C ASN A 201 17.07 9.96 -22.26
N SER A 202 15.91 10.00 -21.63
CA SER A 202 15.19 11.22 -21.26
C SER A 202 15.21 11.55 -19.76
N TYR A 203 15.81 10.71 -18.93
CA TYR A 203 15.85 10.95 -17.48
C TYR A 203 17.25 11.34 -17.03
N ASN A 204 17.36 12.46 -16.31
CA ASN A 204 18.58 12.85 -15.63
C ASN A 204 18.51 12.38 -14.16
N GLU A 205 19.45 11.55 -13.74
CA GLU A 205 19.54 11.04 -12.35
C GLU A 205 19.51 12.16 -11.30
N ALA A 206 20.07 13.32 -11.59
CA ALA A 206 20.09 14.46 -10.68
C ALA A 206 18.68 14.99 -10.34
N ASP A 207 17.69 14.74 -11.21
CA ASP A 207 16.30 15.19 -10.96
C ASP A 207 15.58 14.34 -9.91
N PHE A 208 16.14 13.18 -9.55
CA PHE A 208 15.56 12.20 -8.62
C PHE A 208 16.30 12.08 -7.28
N GLY A 209 16.95 13.15 -6.82
CA GLY A 209 17.79 13.15 -5.63
C GLY A 209 17.11 12.59 -4.38
N VAL A 210 15.82 12.91 -4.15
CA VAL A 210 15.05 12.37 -3.02
C VAL A 210 14.82 10.87 -3.17
N THR A 211 14.41 10.41 -4.35
CA THR A 211 14.17 8.98 -4.62
C THR A 211 15.46 8.19 -4.48
N ASN A 212 16.55 8.67 -5.05
CA ASN A 212 17.87 8.02 -4.99
C ASN A 212 18.37 7.91 -3.54
N LYS A 213 18.11 8.91 -2.70
CA LYS A 213 18.40 8.87 -1.26
C LYS A 213 17.53 7.83 -0.56
N LEU A 214 16.22 7.83 -0.80
CA LEU A 214 15.27 6.92 -0.12
C LEU A 214 15.58 5.46 -0.39
N VAL A 215 15.94 5.06 -1.59
CA VAL A 215 16.27 3.65 -1.92
C VAL A 215 17.48 3.13 -1.14
N GLN A 216 18.36 4.01 -0.64
CA GLN A 216 19.48 3.64 0.22
C GLN A 216 19.13 3.56 1.70
N GLU A 217 18.03 4.18 2.12
CA GLU A 217 17.67 4.33 3.54
C GLU A 217 16.51 3.44 3.98
N VAL A 218 15.59 3.08 3.07
CA VAL A 218 14.34 2.40 3.46
C VAL A 218 14.54 0.92 3.78
N ILE A 219 13.84 0.48 4.84
CA ILE A 219 13.67 -0.92 5.23
C ILE A 219 12.32 -1.08 5.92
N SER A 220 11.56 -2.11 5.53
CA SER A 220 10.24 -2.39 6.09
C SER A 220 10.34 -3.54 7.09
N LEU A 221 9.81 -3.31 8.29
CA LEU A 221 9.76 -4.28 9.37
C LEU A 221 8.63 -5.31 9.16
N PRO A 222 8.70 -6.48 9.83
CA PRO A 222 7.59 -7.42 9.88
C PRO A 222 6.31 -6.70 10.32
N MET A 223 5.22 -6.90 9.57
CA MET A 223 3.94 -6.26 9.87
C MET A 223 2.79 -7.23 9.59
N HIS A 224 2.23 -7.81 10.63
CA HIS A 224 1.07 -8.69 10.56
C HIS A 224 0.21 -8.58 11.83
N THR A 225 -0.92 -9.24 11.85
CA THR A 225 -1.92 -9.14 12.91
C THR A 225 -1.56 -9.91 14.19
N GLU A 226 -0.60 -10.82 14.10
CA GLU A 226 -0.20 -11.72 15.21
C GLU A 226 1.17 -11.34 15.80
N LEU A 227 1.65 -10.11 15.59
CA LEU A 227 2.86 -9.61 16.23
C LEU A 227 2.59 -9.40 17.73
N ASP A 228 3.36 -10.11 18.56
CA ASP A 228 3.34 -9.97 20.01
C ASP A 228 4.44 -9.02 20.53
N ASP A 229 4.43 -8.78 21.84
CA ASP A 229 5.36 -7.85 22.48
C ASP A 229 6.80 -8.39 22.48
N GLU A 230 6.99 -9.69 22.57
CA GLU A 230 8.30 -10.34 22.56
C GLU A 230 8.97 -10.20 21.19
N GLN A 231 8.21 -10.46 20.12
CA GLN A 231 8.69 -10.30 18.75
C GLN A 231 9.05 -8.84 18.45
N ILE A 232 8.20 -7.89 18.85
CA ILE A 232 8.46 -6.46 18.66
C ILE A 232 9.69 -6.02 19.45
N ALA A 233 9.84 -6.47 20.71
CA ALA A 233 11.01 -6.18 21.53
C ALA A 233 12.29 -6.73 20.91
N PHE A 234 12.29 -8.00 20.46
CA PHE A 234 13.41 -8.63 19.79
C PHE A 234 13.85 -7.86 18.53
N ILE A 235 12.91 -7.54 17.64
CA ILE A 235 13.19 -6.81 16.40
C ILE A 235 13.78 -5.42 16.70
N THR A 236 13.16 -4.70 17.64
CA THR A 236 13.61 -3.33 17.97
C THR A 236 14.94 -3.31 18.71
N GLU A 237 15.27 -4.36 19.48
CA GLU A 237 16.57 -4.50 20.11
C GLU A 237 17.68 -4.72 19.07
N LEU A 238 17.46 -5.58 18.08
CA LEU A 238 18.40 -5.76 16.96
C LEU A 238 18.66 -4.44 16.24
N ILE A 239 17.60 -3.65 15.97
CA ILE A 239 17.73 -2.34 15.34
C ILE A 239 18.60 -1.41 16.20
N LYS A 240 18.30 -1.27 17.50
CA LYS A 240 19.02 -0.37 18.41
C LYS A 240 20.49 -0.74 18.59
N LYS A 241 20.83 -2.02 18.49
CA LYS A 241 22.24 -2.50 18.58
C LYS A 241 23.01 -2.23 17.29
N THR A 242 22.31 -2.14 16.16
CA THR A 242 22.95 -2.03 14.85
C THR A 242 23.03 -0.55 14.40
N VAL A 243 21.99 0.22 14.62
CA VAL A 243 21.81 1.60 14.15
C VAL A 243 22.12 2.61 15.25
#